data_2c31ab698b6e22e6a99557fc62f017da
#
_entry.id   2c31ab698b6e22e6a99557fc62f017da
#
_cell.length_a   1.000
_cell.length_b   1.000
_cell.length_c   1.000
_cell.angle_alpha   90.00
_cell.angle_beta   90.00
_cell.angle_gamma   90.00
#
_symmetry.space_group_name_H-M   'P 1'
#
loop_
_entity.id
_entity.type
_entity.pdbx_description
1 polymer ?
#
loop_
_entity_poly.entity_id
_entity_poly.type
_entity_poly.pdbx_seq_one_letter_code
_entity_poly.pdbx_strand_id
1 'polypeptide(L)'
;MSLKELSRNLQTEDEFHTFVKRERVIRRPLSLHHLHKDMADIIRSHKHEEERKSNVKAFMTNYFLHKQHSIVNDVCNAAIEIVKSLQVQDQKGTLDKFFTFDCWGAIYSVDDYTKPHTHGPALWSWVYYIQVPNNAPPLYFSEADLRIHPKPDEIILFPGHVLHEVPTAIGMSEERIVLAGNIYLDYRNT
;
A
#
# COMPACT_ATOMS: atom_id res chain seq x y z
N MET A 1 14.28 -46.45 -0.77
CA MET A 1 14.97 -45.23 -1.29
C MET A 1 15.30 -44.37 -0.10
N SER A 2 16.57 -44.12 0.18
CA SER A 2 16.99 -43.28 1.32
C SER A 2 16.88 -41.81 0.97
N LEU A 3 16.75 -40.91 1.98
CA LEU A 3 16.75 -39.45 1.77
C LEU A 3 18.02 -38.97 1.03
N LYS A 4 19.13 -39.70 1.15
CA LYS A 4 20.37 -39.44 0.39
C LYS A 4 20.27 -39.79 -1.10
N GLU A 5 19.50 -40.83 -1.45
CA GLU A 5 19.23 -41.20 -2.85
C GLU A 5 18.23 -40.21 -3.48
N LEU A 6 17.25 -39.73 -2.70
CA LEU A 6 16.34 -38.64 -3.15
C LEU A 6 17.10 -37.34 -3.45
N SER A 7 18.04 -36.94 -2.58
CA SER A 7 18.80 -35.70 -2.77
C SER A 7 19.80 -35.76 -3.94
N ARG A 8 20.30 -36.98 -4.31
CA ARG A 8 21.14 -37.15 -5.51
C ARG A 8 20.36 -37.08 -6.80
N ASN A 9 19.09 -37.50 -6.80
CA ASN A 9 18.21 -37.41 -7.98
C ASN A 9 17.61 -36.01 -8.20
N LEU A 10 17.78 -35.07 -7.25
CA LEU A 10 17.37 -33.67 -7.38
C LEU A 10 18.46 -32.78 -8.02
N GLN A 11 19.62 -33.35 -8.42
CA GLN A 11 20.65 -32.63 -9.20
C GLN A 11 20.36 -32.74 -10.71
N THR A 12 19.12 -32.58 -11.12
CA THR A 12 18.79 -32.27 -12.49
C THR A 12 19.07 -30.80 -12.73
N GLU A 13 19.67 -30.44 -13.87
CA GLU A 13 19.81 -29.04 -14.28
C GLU A 13 18.42 -28.41 -14.27
N ASP A 14 18.19 -27.48 -13.36
CA ASP A 14 16.92 -26.75 -13.31
C ASP A 14 16.80 -25.91 -14.56
N GLU A 15 15.79 -26.14 -15.38
CA GLU A 15 15.48 -25.32 -16.53
C GLU A 15 14.67 -24.11 -16.07
N PHE A 16 15.27 -22.90 -16.14
CA PHE A 16 14.64 -21.67 -15.72
C PHE A 16 13.97 -20.98 -16.91
N HIS A 17 12.66 -20.79 -16.79
CA HIS A 17 11.90 -19.98 -17.74
C HIS A 17 11.58 -18.62 -17.11
N THR A 18 11.97 -17.54 -17.78
CA THR A 18 11.66 -16.19 -17.35
C THR A 18 10.38 -15.69 -18.02
N PHE A 19 9.39 -15.31 -17.21
CA PHE A 19 8.15 -14.70 -17.68
C PHE A 19 8.18 -13.18 -17.48
N VAL A 20 7.80 -12.44 -18.51
CA VAL A 20 7.55 -11.00 -18.35
C VAL A 20 6.18 -10.81 -17.73
N LYS A 21 6.15 -10.33 -16.48
CA LYS A 21 4.93 -10.01 -15.75
C LYS A 21 4.55 -8.55 -16.00
N ARG A 22 3.29 -8.31 -16.35
CA ARG A 22 2.74 -6.96 -16.48
C ARG A 22 1.91 -6.65 -15.25
N GLU A 23 2.34 -5.63 -14.49
CA GLU A 23 1.58 -5.13 -13.34
C GLU A 23 0.92 -3.80 -13.66
N ARG A 24 -0.17 -3.49 -12.96
CA ARG A 24 -0.91 -2.24 -13.14
C ARG A 24 -0.84 -1.41 -11.87
N VAL A 25 -0.43 -0.16 -12.02
CA VAL A 25 -0.58 0.85 -10.98
C VAL A 25 -1.74 1.76 -11.38
N ILE A 26 -2.70 1.94 -10.51
CA ILE A 26 -3.91 2.70 -10.75
C ILE A 26 -3.83 4.01 -9.97
N ARG A 27 -4.21 5.11 -10.59
CA ARG A 27 -4.28 6.45 -10.00
C ARG A 27 -5.68 7.00 -10.19
N ARG A 28 -6.32 7.48 -9.12
CA ARG A 28 -7.65 8.11 -9.19
C ARG A 28 -7.78 9.23 -8.16
N PRO A 29 -8.41 10.37 -8.47
CA PRO A 29 -8.90 11.31 -7.46
C PRO A 29 -10.12 10.70 -6.75
N LEU A 30 -10.25 10.96 -5.44
CA LEU A 30 -11.43 10.52 -4.66
C LEU A 30 -12.45 11.62 -4.42
N SER A 31 -12.11 12.89 -4.72
CA SER A 31 -12.95 14.08 -4.46
C SER A 31 -13.30 14.27 -2.96
N LEU A 32 -12.36 13.90 -2.08
CA LEU A 32 -12.47 13.99 -0.63
C LEU A 32 -11.66 15.13 0.00
N HIS A 33 -11.20 16.09 -0.81
CA HIS A 33 -10.34 17.20 -0.36
C HIS A 33 -10.97 18.00 0.80
N HIS A 34 -12.30 18.10 0.87
CA HIS A 34 -13.02 18.77 1.94
C HIS A 34 -12.87 18.07 3.31
N LEU A 35 -12.43 16.82 3.34
CA LEU A 35 -12.19 16.00 4.54
C LEU A 35 -10.70 15.92 4.93
N HIS A 36 -9.81 16.53 4.14
CA HIS A 36 -8.36 16.40 4.36
C HIS A 36 -7.91 16.94 5.72
N LYS A 37 -8.51 18.06 6.16
CA LYS A 37 -8.19 18.61 7.47
C LYS A 37 -8.53 17.63 8.59
N ASP A 38 -9.72 17.07 8.57
CA ASP A 38 -10.20 16.16 9.61
C ASP A 38 -9.35 14.86 9.62
N MET A 39 -9.03 14.30 8.45
CA MET A 39 -8.14 13.15 8.33
C MET A 39 -6.73 13.44 8.86
N ALA A 40 -6.17 14.60 8.54
CA ALA A 40 -4.85 15.01 9.02
C ALA A 40 -4.85 15.20 10.55
N ASP A 41 -5.88 15.81 11.10
CA ASP A 41 -6.04 16.02 12.56
C ASP A 41 -6.18 14.68 13.29
N ILE A 42 -6.95 13.73 12.74
CA ILE A 42 -7.04 12.35 13.24
C ILE A 42 -5.64 11.72 13.29
N ILE A 43 -4.88 11.74 12.19
CA ILE A 43 -3.55 11.12 12.16
C ILE A 43 -2.61 11.80 13.17
N ARG A 44 -2.62 13.12 13.25
CA ARG A 44 -1.80 13.88 14.21
C ARG A 44 -2.15 13.61 15.66
N SER A 45 -3.42 13.36 15.98
CA SER A 45 -3.85 13.05 17.35
C SER A 45 -3.24 11.76 17.91
N HIS A 46 -2.75 10.88 17.04
CA HIS A 46 -2.05 9.64 17.41
C HIS A 46 -0.54 9.80 17.63
N LYS A 47 0.04 11.01 17.47
CA LYS A 47 1.51 11.24 17.64
C LYS A 47 2.05 10.94 19.04
N HIS A 48 1.21 10.72 20.02
CA HIS A 48 1.61 10.30 21.38
C HIS A 48 1.73 8.77 21.53
N GLU A 49 1.33 7.99 20.52
CA GLU A 49 1.54 6.54 20.53
C GLU A 49 3.03 6.21 20.35
N GLU A 50 3.47 5.08 20.90
CA GLU A 50 4.87 4.65 20.79
C GLU A 50 5.31 4.47 19.34
N GLU A 51 6.52 4.95 19.02
CA GLU A 51 7.15 4.74 17.73
C GLU A 51 7.30 3.25 17.43
N ARG A 52 6.75 2.81 16.30
CA ARG A 52 6.86 1.42 15.85
C ARG A 52 8.16 1.23 15.06
N LYS A 53 8.92 0.21 15.42
CA LYS A 53 10.04 -0.23 14.60
C LYS A 53 9.50 -0.91 13.34
N SER A 54 9.66 -0.25 12.19
CA SER A 54 9.23 -0.77 10.89
C SER A 54 10.27 -0.44 9.81
N ASN A 55 9.96 -0.77 8.57
CA ASN A 55 10.72 -0.33 7.38
C ASN A 55 10.51 1.16 7.06
N VAL A 56 9.66 1.85 7.81
CA VAL A 56 9.31 3.26 7.65
C VAL A 56 10.04 4.08 8.71
N LYS A 57 10.83 5.07 8.29
CA LYS A 57 11.30 6.17 9.12
C LYS A 57 10.36 7.35 8.89
N ALA A 58 9.24 7.34 9.58
CA ALA A 58 8.23 8.39 9.62
C ALA A 58 7.30 8.10 10.78
N PHE A 59 6.52 9.06 11.23
CA PHE A 59 5.45 8.77 12.17
C PHE A 59 4.39 7.88 11.50
N MET A 60 3.94 6.84 12.21
CA MET A 60 2.84 5.96 11.79
C MET A 60 1.87 5.73 12.95
N THR A 61 0.57 5.77 12.66
CA THR A 61 -0.47 5.32 13.59
C THR A 61 -0.46 3.79 13.74
N ASN A 62 -1.34 3.24 14.59
CA ASN A 62 -1.60 1.81 14.57
C ASN A 62 -2.25 1.36 13.25
N TYR A 63 -2.21 0.04 12.98
CA TYR A 63 -2.72 -0.55 11.73
C TYR A 63 -4.25 -0.68 11.64
N PHE A 64 -4.99 -0.21 12.63
CA PHE A 64 -6.45 -0.36 12.70
C PHE A 64 -7.18 0.98 12.77
N LEU A 65 -6.59 2.04 12.20
CA LEU A 65 -7.15 3.39 12.23
C LEU A 65 -8.57 3.45 11.63
N HIS A 66 -8.84 2.67 10.59
CA HIS A 66 -10.16 2.56 9.95
C HIS A 66 -11.25 1.99 10.88
N LYS A 67 -10.88 1.20 11.89
CA LYS A 67 -11.83 0.67 12.88
C LYS A 67 -12.22 1.70 13.95
N GLN A 68 -11.42 2.76 14.08
CA GLN A 68 -11.61 3.81 15.08
C GLN A 68 -12.30 5.05 14.51
N HIS A 69 -12.18 5.27 13.19
CA HIS A 69 -12.66 6.48 12.53
C HIS A 69 -13.39 6.16 11.22
N SER A 70 -14.70 6.49 11.18
CA SER A 70 -15.56 6.22 10.01
C SER A 70 -15.03 6.87 8.74
N ILE A 71 -14.54 8.12 8.82
CA ILE A 71 -13.96 8.84 7.68
C ILE A 71 -12.76 8.11 7.06
N VAL A 72 -11.95 7.41 7.86
CA VAL A 72 -10.84 6.58 7.36
C VAL A 72 -11.39 5.30 6.74
N ASN A 73 -12.43 4.72 7.33
CA ASN A 73 -13.10 3.55 6.77
C ASN A 73 -13.75 3.84 5.40
N ASP A 74 -14.24 5.06 5.18
CA ASP A 74 -14.81 5.47 3.89
C ASP A 74 -13.74 5.45 2.78
N VAL A 75 -12.49 5.84 3.08
CA VAL A 75 -11.36 5.71 2.14
C VAL A 75 -11.06 4.24 1.86
N CYS A 76 -11.08 3.37 2.87
CA CYS A 76 -10.91 1.92 2.69
C CYS A 76 -11.99 1.34 1.76
N ASN A 77 -13.25 1.73 1.97
CA ASN A 77 -14.36 1.29 1.12
C ASN A 77 -14.21 1.79 -0.32
N ALA A 78 -13.80 3.05 -0.51
CA ALA A 78 -13.52 3.59 -1.83
C ALA A 78 -12.40 2.81 -2.55
N ALA A 79 -11.33 2.44 -1.84
CA ALA A 79 -10.27 1.60 -2.38
C ALA A 79 -10.78 0.22 -2.82
N ILE A 80 -11.64 -0.43 -2.01
CA ILE A 80 -12.27 -1.70 -2.35
C ILE A 80 -13.15 -1.57 -3.60
N GLU A 81 -13.97 -0.53 -3.71
CA GLU A 81 -14.83 -0.32 -4.88
C GLU A 81 -14.00 -0.08 -6.16
N ILE A 82 -12.86 0.60 -6.06
CA ILE A 82 -11.94 0.71 -7.19
C ILE A 82 -11.45 -0.67 -7.61
N VAL A 83 -10.98 -1.52 -6.68
CA VAL A 83 -10.50 -2.87 -6.99
C VAL A 83 -11.61 -3.70 -7.62
N LYS A 84 -12.82 -3.68 -7.07
CA LYS A 84 -13.99 -4.35 -7.65
C LYS A 84 -14.24 -3.92 -9.10
N SER A 85 -14.13 -2.61 -9.37
CA SER A 85 -14.32 -2.07 -10.73
C SER A 85 -13.29 -2.53 -11.76
N LEU A 86 -12.11 -2.99 -11.31
CA LEU A 86 -11.03 -3.48 -12.18
C LEU A 86 -11.17 -4.97 -12.53
N GLN A 87 -11.88 -5.72 -11.72
CA GLN A 87 -12.05 -7.17 -11.89
C GLN A 87 -13.29 -7.53 -12.69
N VAL A 88 -13.75 -6.62 -13.54
CA VAL A 88 -14.91 -6.85 -14.40
C VAL A 88 -14.58 -7.95 -15.40
N GLN A 89 -15.20 -9.08 -15.30
CA GLN A 89 -15.91 -9.92 -16.28
C GLN A 89 -15.95 -11.42 -15.96
N ASP A 90 -15.01 -12.02 -15.21
CA ASP A 90 -14.93 -13.49 -15.19
C ASP A 90 -15.21 -14.22 -13.86
N GLN A 91 -15.51 -13.51 -12.76
CA GLN A 91 -15.66 -14.17 -11.46
C GLN A 91 -16.93 -13.72 -10.71
N LYS A 92 -18.07 -14.24 -11.09
CA LYS A 92 -19.29 -14.13 -10.28
C LYS A 92 -19.02 -14.68 -8.86
N GLY A 93 -19.26 -13.85 -7.83
CA GLY A 93 -19.18 -14.26 -6.43
C GLY A 93 -17.88 -13.98 -5.70
N THR A 94 -16.82 -13.48 -6.35
CA THR A 94 -15.55 -13.12 -5.70
C THR A 94 -15.51 -11.65 -5.26
N LEU A 95 -16.30 -10.79 -5.88
CA LEU A 95 -16.26 -9.35 -5.69
C LEU A 95 -16.68 -8.89 -4.30
N ASP A 96 -17.54 -9.63 -3.63
CA ASP A 96 -18.04 -9.29 -2.29
C ASP A 96 -17.11 -9.76 -1.16
N LYS A 97 -16.02 -10.44 -1.50
CA LYS A 97 -15.08 -11.01 -0.54
C LYS A 97 -13.87 -10.13 -0.25
N PHE A 98 -13.75 -8.96 -0.87
CA PHE A 98 -12.68 -8.03 -0.58
C PHE A 98 -12.90 -7.30 0.73
N PHE A 99 -11.85 -7.22 1.53
CA PHE A 99 -11.87 -6.47 2.79
C PHE A 99 -10.54 -5.81 3.08
N THR A 100 -10.56 -4.73 3.84
CA THR A 100 -9.37 -4.12 4.43
C THR A 100 -9.11 -4.75 5.79
N PHE A 101 -7.94 -5.34 5.97
CA PHE A 101 -7.51 -5.84 7.28
C PHE A 101 -6.78 -4.77 8.08
N ASP A 102 -5.88 -4.06 7.42
CA ASP A 102 -5.03 -3.03 8.00
C ASP A 102 -5.10 -1.72 7.21
N CYS A 103 -5.15 -0.63 7.96
CA CYS A 103 -5.07 0.73 7.45
C CYS A 103 -4.45 1.63 8.50
N TRP A 104 -3.52 2.47 8.10
CA TRP A 104 -2.78 3.38 8.98
C TRP A 104 -2.59 4.75 8.33
N GLY A 105 -2.38 5.76 9.17
CA GLY A 105 -1.91 7.08 8.76
C GLY A 105 -0.40 7.18 8.89
N ALA A 106 0.25 7.93 8.02
CA ALA A 106 1.67 8.24 8.13
C ALA A 106 1.94 9.72 7.87
N ILE A 107 2.90 10.27 8.60
CA ILE A 107 3.38 11.64 8.45
C ILE A 107 4.88 11.60 8.21
N TYR A 108 5.28 12.05 7.02
CA TYR A 108 6.68 12.18 6.64
C TYR A 108 7.14 13.62 6.82
N SER A 109 8.24 13.79 7.49
CA SER A 109 9.00 15.03 7.61
C SER A 109 10.25 14.98 6.74
N VAL A 110 11.10 16.02 6.79
CA VAL A 110 12.41 16.01 6.15
C VAL A 110 13.24 14.84 6.67
N ASP A 111 14.00 14.20 5.79
CA ASP A 111 14.84 13.01 6.03
C ASP A 111 14.07 11.70 6.34
N ASP A 112 12.74 11.72 6.28
CA ASP A 112 11.96 10.53 6.42
C ASP A 112 11.90 9.73 5.09
N TYR A 113 11.75 8.41 5.21
CA TYR A 113 11.73 7.49 4.09
C TYR A 113 10.95 6.21 4.42
N THR A 114 10.66 5.43 3.40
CA THR A 114 10.24 4.03 3.53
C THR A 114 11.16 3.16 2.71
N LYS A 115 11.78 2.16 3.35
CA LYS A 115 12.66 1.20 2.67
C LYS A 115 11.90 0.35 1.65
N PRO A 116 12.57 -0.20 0.62
CA PRO A 116 11.97 -1.14 -0.31
C PRO A 116 11.27 -2.30 0.41
N HIS A 117 10.01 -2.56 0.07
CA HIS A 117 9.21 -3.63 0.70
C HIS A 117 8.01 -4.03 -0.18
N THR A 118 7.38 -5.12 0.22
CA THR A 118 6.12 -5.63 -0.35
C THR A 118 5.10 -5.84 0.76
N HIS A 119 3.84 -6.08 0.41
CA HIS A 119 2.74 -6.32 1.34
C HIS A 119 2.12 -7.73 1.21
N GLY A 120 2.91 -8.73 0.83
CA GLY A 120 2.37 -10.09 0.82
C GLY A 120 1.87 -10.54 2.21
N PRO A 121 0.70 -11.17 2.32
CA PRO A 121 -0.13 -11.77 1.27
C PRO A 121 -1.29 -10.88 0.76
N ALA A 122 -1.26 -9.56 0.95
CA ALA A 122 -2.29 -8.67 0.41
C ALA A 122 -2.37 -8.78 -1.12
N LEU A 123 -3.58 -8.74 -1.67
CA LEU A 123 -3.81 -8.70 -3.11
C LEU A 123 -3.49 -7.33 -3.69
N TRP A 124 -3.96 -6.29 -3.01
CA TRP A 124 -3.73 -4.90 -3.38
C TRP A 124 -3.25 -4.11 -2.18
N SER A 125 -2.40 -3.14 -2.44
CA SER A 125 -2.01 -2.08 -1.51
C SER A 125 -2.42 -0.74 -2.09
N TRP A 126 -2.67 0.23 -1.23
CA TRP A 126 -3.05 1.56 -1.66
C TRP A 126 -2.49 2.63 -0.74
N VAL A 127 -2.28 3.83 -1.30
CA VAL A 127 -1.90 5.03 -0.58
C VAL A 127 -2.80 6.18 -1.04
N TYR A 128 -3.49 6.82 -0.12
CA TYR A 128 -4.28 8.02 -0.33
C TYR A 128 -3.54 9.24 0.21
N TYR A 129 -3.41 10.27 -0.61
CA TYR A 129 -2.60 11.44 -0.32
C TYR A 129 -3.46 12.61 0.16
N ILE A 130 -3.35 12.92 1.46
CA ILE A 130 -4.07 14.00 2.12
C ILE A 130 -3.35 15.34 1.93
N GLN A 131 -2.02 15.35 2.21
CA GLN A 131 -1.17 16.52 2.06
C GLN A 131 0.11 16.12 1.32
N VAL A 132 0.43 16.86 0.27
CA VAL A 132 1.61 16.63 -0.56
C VAL A 132 2.30 17.98 -0.76
N PRO A 133 3.37 18.27 -0.01
CA PRO A 133 4.11 19.50 -0.18
C PRO A 133 4.94 19.50 -1.47
N ASN A 134 5.42 20.66 -1.85
CA ASN A 134 6.44 20.79 -2.88
C ASN A 134 7.67 19.96 -2.49
N ASN A 135 8.31 19.33 -3.47
CA ASN A 135 9.45 18.43 -3.27
C ASN A 135 9.14 17.14 -2.46
N ALA A 136 7.87 16.77 -2.32
CA ALA A 136 7.53 15.47 -1.74
C ALA A 136 8.13 14.33 -2.58
N PRO A 137 8.77 13.34 -1.94
CA PRO A 137 9.35 12.20 -2.66
C PRO A 137 8.26 11.40 -3.39
N PRO A 138 8.58 10.79 -4.54
CA PRO A 138 7.64 9.93 -5.26
C PRO A 138 7.36 8.63 -4.51
N LEU A 139 6.29 7.96 -4.89
CA LEU A 139 6.16 6.53 -4.70
C LEU A 139 6.98 5.87 -5.80
N TYR A 140 8.00 5.10 -5.43
CA TYR A 140 8.97 4.52 -6.35
C TYR A 140 8.86 3.01 -6.41
N PHE A 141 8.69 2.48 -7.60
CA PHE A 141 8.66 1.07 -7.94
C PHE A 141 9.97 0.69 -8.62
N SER A 142 10.95 0.23 -7.83
CA SER A 142 12.33 0.07 -8.27
C SER A 142 12.52 -0.97 -9.38
N GLU A 143 11.76 -2.06 -9.39
CA GLU A 143 11.83 -3.09 -10.43
C GLU A 143 11.41 -2.58 -11.81
N ALA A 144 10.57 -1.55 -11.87
CA ALA A 144 10.09 -0.94 -13.10
C ALA A 144 10.73 0.43 -13.39
N ASP A 145 11.62 0.91 -12.54
CA ASP A 145 12.12 2.30 -12.49
C ASP A 145 11.01 3.36 -12.64
N LEU A 146 9.84 3.08 -12.05
CA LEU A 146 8.67 3.94 -12.15
C LEU A 146 8.57 4.84 -10.91
N ARG A 147 8.69 6.15 -11.12
CA ARG A 147 8.49 7.19 -10.08
C ARG A 147 7.17 7.89 -10.29
N ILE A 148 6.27 7.75 -9.33
CA ILE A 148 4.97 8.41 -9.35
C ILE A 148 4.98 9.56 -8.34
N HIS A 149 4.96 10.79 -8.84
CA HIS A 149 4.77 11.98 -8.03
C HIS A 149 3.27 12.11 -7.71
N PRO A 150 2.88 11.97 -6.44
CA PRO A 150 1.48 12.01 -6.06
C PRO A 150 0.94 13.44 -6.05
N LYS A 151 -0.39 13.54 -6.09
CA LYS A 151 -1.12 14.79 -5.89
C LYS A 151 -2.03 14.67 -4.66
N PRO A 152 -2.37 15.78 -3.98
CA PRO A 152 -3.41 15.73 -2.96
C PRO A 152 -4.72 15.20 -3.56
N ASP A 153 -5.51 14.50 -2.73
CA ASP A 153 -6.79 13.88 -3.11
C ASP A 153 -6.66 12.69 -4.10
N GLU A 154 -5.45 12.20 -4.32
CA GLU A 154 -5.21 11.06 -5.20
C GLU A 154 -5.01 9.77 -4.37
N ILE A 155 -5.66 8.69 -4.79
CA ILE A 155 -5.34 7.34 -4.34
C ILE A 155 -4.53 6.62 -5.42
N ILE A 156 -3.45 5.96 -4.99
CA ILE A 156 -2.62 5.10 -5.83
C ILE A 156 -2.77 3.67 -5.32
N LEU A 157 -3.21 2.76 -6.21
CA LEU A 157 -3.36 1.33 -5.91
C LEU A 157 -2.39 0.52 -6.76
N PHE A 158 -1.83 -0.52 -6.18
CA PHE A 158 -0.90 -1.44 -6.84
C PHE A 158 -1.00 -2.83 -6.21
N PRO A 159 -0.61 -3.92 -6.92
CA PRO A 159 -0.63 -5.26 -6.35
C PRO A 159 0.30 -5.37 -5.14
N GLY A 160 -0.16 -6.03 -4.08
CA GLY A 160 0.56 -6.08 -2.80
C GLY A 160 1.96 -6.73 -2.85
N HIS A 161 2.25 -7.54 -3.88
CA HIS A 161 3.55 -8.18 -4.08
C HIS A 161 4.57 -7.28 -4.82
N VAL A 162 4.15 -6.11 -5.34
CA VAL A 162 5.07 -5.22 -6.09
C VAL A 162 6.00 -4.49 -5.13
N LEU A 163 7.30 -4.59 -5.39
CA LEU A 163 8.33 -3.91 -4.59
C LEU A 163 8.24 -2.39 -4.79
N HIS A 164 8.14 -1.66 -3.69
CA HIS A 164 8.02 -0.21 -3.70
C HIS A 164 8.66 0.42 -2.47
N GLU A 165 8.95 1.71 -2.58
CA GLU A 165 9.56 2.50 -1.54
C GLU A 165 9.17 3.97 -1.63
N VAL A 166 9.50 4.73 -0.60
CA VAL A 166 9.49 6.19 -0.60
C VAL A 166 10.94 6.64 -0.35
N PRO A 167 11.64 7.21 -1.34
CA PRO A 167 12.98 7.75 -1.17
C PRO A 167 13.02 8.82 -0.07
N THR A 168 14.20 9.07 0.46
CA THR A 168 14.40 10.08 1.50
C THR A 168 13.85 11.43 1.08
N ALA A 169 13.03 12.02 1.94
CA ALA A 169 12.40 13.32 1.73
C ALA A 169 13.42 14.44 1.91
N ILE A 170 13.86 15.05 0.81
CA ILE A 170 14.85 16.13 0.82
C ILE A 170 14.16 17.44 0.43
N GLY A 171 14.34 18.48 1.27
CA GLY A 171 13.90 19.84 0.94
C GLY A 171 12.37 20.03 0.97
N MET A 172 11.63 19.19 1.65
CA MET A 172 10.23 19.45 1.97
C MET A 172 10.11 20.58 2.99
N SER A 173 9.20 21.51 2.75
CA SER A 173 8.91 22.62 3.69
C SER A 173 7.78 22.28 4.67
N GLU A 174 7.00 21.28 4.37
CA GLU A 174 5.81 20.87 5.13
C GLU A 174 5.74 19.33 5.23
N GLU A 175 4.89 18.83 6.11
CA GLU A 175 4.64 17.39 6.27
C GLU A 175 3.92 16.82 5.03
N ARG A 176 4.32 15.64 4.58
CA ARG A 176 3.52 14.80 3.69
C ARG A 176 2.66 13.88 4.54
N ILE A 177 1.35 13.92 4.36
CA ILE A 177 0.38 13.15 5.15
C ILE A 177 -0.40 12.20 4.24
N VAL A 178 -0.42 10.93 4.61
CA VAL A 178 -1.09 9.88 3.84
C VAL A 178 -1.90 8.94 4.74
N LEU A 179 -2.92 8.32 4.15
CA LEU A 179 -3.48 7.06 4.61
C LEU A 179 -2.96 5.94 3.70
N ALA A 180 -2.64 4.80 4.27
CA ALA A 180 -2.24 3.62 3.53
C ALA A 180 -2.95 2.38 4.09
N GLY A 181 -3.14 1.38 3.25
CA GLY A 181 -3.78 0.14 3.67
C GLY A 181 -3.68 -0.96 2.62
N ASN A 182 -4.15 -2.12 3.02
CA ASN A 182 -4.09 -3.32 2.21
C ASN A 182 -5.47 -3.96 2.05
N ILE A 183 -5.70 -4.56 0.89
CA ILE A 183 -6.93 -5.26 0.54
C ILE A 183 -6.62 -6.74 0.37
N TYR A 184 -7.43 -7.55 1.03
CA TYR A 184 -7.35 -9.00 1.05
C TYR A 184 -8.62 -9.61 0.49
N LEU A 185 -8.54 -10.89 0.14
CA LEU A 185 -9.70 -11.69 -0.24
C LEU A 185 -10.03 -12.66 0.90
N ASP A 186 -11.31 -12.70 1.29
CA ASP A 186 -11.78 -13.66 2.28
C ASP A 186 -12.09 -15.00 1.61
N TYR A 187 -11.26 -16.01 1.86
CA TYR A 187 -11.41 -17.37 1.33
C TYR A 187 -12.24 -18.29 2.23
N ARG A 188 -12.70 -17.84 3.40
CA ARG A 188 -13.35 -18.71 4.39
C ARG A 188 -14.73 -19.22 3.97
N ASN A 189 -15.33 -18.64 2.96
CA ASN A 189 -16.68 -18.97 2.47
C ASN A 189 -16.68 -19.44 1.00
N THR A 190 -15.65 -20.17 0.59
CA THR A 190 -15.59 -20.85 -0.71
C THR A 190 -16.01 -22.30 -0.60
#